data_565153fa755271bd726644b7e99a86ce
#
_entry.id   565153fa755271bd726644b7e99a86ce
#
_cell.length_a   1.000
_cell.length_b   1.000
_cell.length_c   1.000
_cell.angle_alpha   90.00
_cell.angle_beta   90.00
_cell.angle_gamma   90.00
#
_symmetry.space_group_name_H-M   'P 1'
#
loop_
_entity.id
_entity.type
_entity.pdbx_description
1 polymer ?
#
loop_
_entity_poly.entity_id
_entity_poly.type
_entity_poly.pdbx_seq_one_letter_code
_entity_poly.pdbx_strand_id
1 'polypeptide(L)'
;MERGIPTPQTNPYTQSRMTKPPIRVLVAKPGLDGHDRGAKIIARALRDAGMEVIYTGLRQTPEMIASAAVQEDVDVIGLSILSGAHNTICPQLMTLLKEKGMDDVTVLVGGIIPGADIPSLKQAGIAEIFLPGTSTQDIVEFINKKHAA
;
A
#
# COMPACT_ATOMS: atom_id res chain seq x y z
N MET A 1 19.60 -29.73 25.80
CA MET A 1 19.65 -29.39 25.44
C MET A 1 19.20 -29.05 25.10
N GLU A 2 19.02 -28.72 25.17
CA GLU A 2 18.66 -28.25 24.76
C GLU A 2 18.59 -27.61 24.51
N ARG A 3 18.89 -27.46 24.70
CA ARG A 3 18.95 -26.66 24.27
C ARG A 3 18.58 -26.12 23.70
N GLY A 4 18.37 -26.02 23.69
CA GLY A 4 18.08 -25.43 23.12
C GLY A 4 17.65 -24.85 22.56
N ILE A 5 17.64 -24.88 22.20
CA ILE A 5 17.33 -24.27 21.61
C ILE A 5 16.83 -23.49 21.65
N PRO A 6 17.07 -23.16 21.83
CA PRO A 6 16.71 -22.21 21.86
C PRO A 6 16.41 -21.37 21.68
N THR A 7 16.62 -21.42 21.98
CA THR A 7 16.15 -20.77 21.71
C THR A 7 16.18 -19.56 21.47
N PRO A 8 16.31 -19.26 20.92
CA PRO A 8 16.31 -18.02 20.18
C PRO A 8 15.34 -17.03 20.70
N GLN A 9 14.44 -17.48 21.32
CA GLN A 9 13.33 -16.71 21.83
C GLN A 9 13.74 -15.67 22.84
N THR A 10 14.96 -15.65 23.20
CA THR A 10 15.46 -14.66 24.13
C THR A 10 15.70 -13.30 23.47
N ASN A 11 15.62 -13.24 22.15
CA ASN A 11 15.78 -11.97 21.44
C ASN A 11 14.47 -11.19 21.46
N PRO A 12 14.41 -10.03 22.15
CA PRO A 12 13.16 -9.27 22.23
C PRO A 12 12.66 -8.77 20.88
N TYR A 13 13.54 -8.51 19.95
CA TYR A 13 13.09 -8.06 18.61
C TYR A 13 12.40 -9.20 17.87
N THR A 14 12.92 -10.39 17.95
CA THR A 14 12.32 -11.55 17.33
C THR A 14 10.96 -11.86 17.94
N GLN A 15 10.88 -11.77 19.24
CA GLN A 15 9.64 -12.06 19.96
C GLN A 15 8.54 -11.06 19.57
N SER A 16 8.88 -9.80 19.47
CA SER A 16 7.94 -8.77 19.05
C SER A 16 7.39 -9.06 17.66
N ARG A 17 8.24 -9.49 16.74
CA ARG A 17 7.83 -9.81 15.37
C ARG A 17 6.93 -11.02 15.30
N MET A 18 7.14 -11.99 16.16
CA MET A 18 6.36 -13.22 16.14
C MET A 18 4.91 -12.99 16.51
N THR A 19 4.62 -11.99 17.35
CA THR A 19 3.26 -11.71 17.73
C THR A 19 2.50 -10.92 16.68
N LYS A 20 3.19 -10.05 15.95
CA LYS A 20 2.52 -9.20 14.97
C LYS A 20 3.52 -8.67 13.95
N PRO A 21 3.57 -9.27 12.78
CA PRO A 21 4.46 -8.75 11.75
C PRO A 21 4.04 -7.35 11.32
N PRO A 22 4.97 -6.53 10.87
CA PRO A 22 4.63 -5.19 10.40
C PRO A 22 3.76 -5.25 9.14
N ILE A 23 2.92 -4.25 8.99
CA ILE A 23 2.11 -4.08 7.78
C ILE A 23 3.06 -3.77 6.62
N ARG A 24 2.89 -4.46 5.51
CA ARG A 24 3.71 -4.25 4.31
C ARG A 24 2.92 -3.45 3.30
N VAL A 25 3.50 -2.34 2.87
CA VAL A 25 2.84 -1.39 1.98
C VAL A 25 3.67 -1.21 0.72
N LEU A 26 3.02 -1.35 -0.43
CA LEU A 26 3.61 -1.03 -1.71
C LEU A 26 3.13 0.36 -2.11
N VAL A 27 4.04 1.31 -2.28
CA VAL A 27 3.70 2.64 -2.76
C VAL A 27 4.12 2.71 -4.23
N ALA A 28 3.15 2.99 -5.09
CA ALA A 28 3.38 2.96 -6.53
C ALA A 28 2.88 4.23 -7.19
N LYS A 29 3.56 4.61 -8.25
CA LYS A 29 3.19 5.76 -9.04
C LYS A 29 2.93 5.31 -10.47
N PRO A 30 1.67 5.01 -10.81
CA PRO A 30 1.34 4.53 -12.14
C PRO A 30 1.28 5.66 -13.16
N GLY A 31 1.36 5.28 -14.43
CA GLY A 31 1.24 6.22 -15.52
C GLY A 31 2.53 6.95 -15.83
N LEU A 32 2.40 8.02 -16.60
CA LEU A 32 3.56 8.76 -17.11
C LEU A 32 3.92 9.99 -16.30
N ASP A 33 3.17 10.26 -15.23
CA ASP A 33 3.42 11.38 -14.35
C ASP A 33 4.76 11.23 -13.63
N GLY A 34 5.60 12.24 -13.73
CA GLY A 34 6.91 12.24 -13.10
C GLY A 34 6.97 12.90 -11.73
N HIS A 35 5.83 13.27 -11.16
CA HIS A 35 5.79 13.97 -9.87
C HIS A 35 5.72 12.97 -8.72
N ASP A 36 6.85 12.62 -8.14
CA ASP A 36 6.90 11.57 -7.12
C ASP A 36 7.11 12.09 -5.69
N ARG A 37 7.17 13.39 -5.49
CA ARG A 37 7.45 13.96 -4.17
C ARG A 37 6.41 13.55 -3.14
N GLY A 38 5.13 13.62 -3.51
CA GLY A 38 4.05 13.24 -2.60
C GLY A 38 4.12 11.77 -2.20
N ALA A 39 4.40 10.92 -3.18
CA ALA A 39 4.53 9.49 -2.93
C ALA A 39 5.67 9.20 -1.98
N LYS A 40 6.80 9.89 -2.14
CA LYS A 40 7.97 9.69 -1.27
C LYS A 40 7.70 10.17 0.15
N ILE A 41 6.97 11.27 0.32
CA ILE A 41 6.61 11.78 1.63
C ILE A 41 5.71 10.77 2.36
N ILE A 42 4.74 10.22 1.67
CA ILE A 42 3.85 9.21 2.25
C ILE A 42 4.64 7.95 2.60
N ALA A 43 5.50 7.49 1.71
CA ALA A 43 6.33 6.32 1.98
C ALA A 43 7.14 6.50 3.25
N ARG A 44 7.73 7.67 3.43
CA ARG A 44 8.52 7.97 4.62
C ARG A 44 7.65 7.97 5.88
N ALA A 45 6.47 8.60 5.81
CA ALA A 45 5.57 8.65 6.95
C ALA A 45 5.14 7.25 7.38
N LEU A 46 4.86 6.37 6.43
CA LEU A 46 4.48 5.00 6.74
C LEU A 46 5.63 4.22 7.37
N ARG A 47 6.86 4.42 6.87
CA ARG A 47 8.04 3.80 7.49
C ARG A 47 8.24 4.29 8.91
N ASP A 48 8.09 5.59 9.12
CA ASP A 48 8.24 6.17 10.46
C ASP A 48 7.20 5.62 11.42
N ALA A 49 6.06 5.19 10.90
CA ALA A 49 5.00 4.57 11.71
C ALA A 49 5.22 3.07 11.95
N GLY A 50 6.33 2.52 11.50
CA GLY A 50 6.68 1.13 11.75
C GLY A 50 6.27 0.14 10.67
N MET A 51 5.78 0.61 9.54
CA MET A 51 5.40 -0.25 8.42
C MET A 51 6.60 -0.55 7.53
N GLU A 52 6.56 -1.69 6.87
CA GLU A 52 7.53 -2.02 5.83
C GLU A 52 7.02 -1.48 4.51
N VAL A 53 7.79 -0.60 3.88
CA VAL A 53 7.34 0.10 2.68
C VAL A 53 8.26 -0.21 1.53
N ILE A 54 7.67 -0.62 0.43
CA ILE A 54 8.35 -0.81 -0.85
C ILE A 54 7.88 0.29 -1.78
N TYR A 55 8.80 1.10 -2.26
CA TYR A 55 8.49 2.14 -3.24
C TYR A 55 8.93 1.66 -4.61
N THR A 56 7.98 1.52 -5.56
CA THR A 56 8.30 0.95 -6.87
C THR A 56 8.95 1.94 -7.82
N GLY A 57 8.84 3.24 -7.53
CA GLY A 57 9.33 4.26 -8.46
C GLY A 57 8.25 4.73 -9.41
N LEU A 58 8.69 5.49 -10.41
CA LEU A 58 7.80 6.15 -11.38
C LEU A 58 7.37 5.20 -12.49
N ARG A 59 6.34 5.60 -13.20
CA ARG A 59 5.90 5.05 -14.49
C ARG A 59 5.59 3.57 -14.43
N GLN A 60 4.93 3.16 -13.37
CA GLN A 60 4.54 1.77 -13.21
C GLN A 60 3.26 1.49 -13.98
N THR A 61 3.21 0.33 -14.66
CA THR A 61 1.97 -0.14 -15.27
C THR A 61 1.16 -0.92 -14.23
N PRO A 62 -0.16 -1.07 -14.43
CA PRO A 62 -0.94 -1.94 -13.52
C PRO A 62 -0.36 -3.35 -13.41
N GLU A 63 0.16 -3.91 -14.50
CA GLU A 63 0.79 -5.23 -14.49
C GLU A 63 2.03 -5.26 -13.61
N MET A 64 2.86 -4.24 -13.70
CA MET A 64 4.07 -4.13 -12.87
C MET A 64 3.71 -4.02 -11.40
N ILE A 65 2.69 -3.22 -11.09
CA ILE A 65 2.24 -3.04 -9.71
C ILE A 65 1.69 -4.34 -9.15
N ALA A 66 0.84 -5.03 -9.91
CA ALA A 66 0.26 -6.30 -9.47
C ALA A 66 1.35 -7.35 -9.25
N SER A 67 2.33 -7.42 -10.15
CA SER A 67 3.44 -8.37 -10.01
C SER A 67 4.28 -8.07 -8.77
N ALA A 68 4.57 -6.80 -8.52
CA ALA A 68 5.32 -6.41 -7.32
C ALA A 68 4.54 -6.74 -6.05
N ALA A 69 3.22 -6.54 -6.07
CA ALA A 69 2.38 -6.84 -4.92
C ALA A 69 2.43 -8.33 -4.56
N VAL A 70 2.39 -9.19 -5.57
CA VAL A 70 2.50 -10.64 -5.36
C VAL A 70 3.88 -10.99 -4.84
N GLN A 71 4.91 -10.48 -5.50
CA GLN A 71 6.30 -10.82 -5.17
C GLN A 71 6.66 -10.38 -3.76
N GLU A 72 6.18 -9.22 -3.34
CA GLU A 72 6.48 -8.67 -2.03
C GLU A 72 5.46 -9.07 -0.96
N ASP A 73 4.40 -9.75 -1.34
CA ASP A 73 3.35 -10.23 -0.43
C ASP A 73 2.84 -9.07 0.45
N VAL A 74 2.37 -8.01 -0.18
CA VAL A 74 1.98 -6.80 0.53
C VAL A 74 0.55 -6.89 1.06
N ASP A 75 0.30 -6.12 2.12
CA ASP A 75 -1.04 -5.98 2.72
C ASP A 75 -1.80 -4.81 2.12
N VAL A 76 -1.07 -3.79 1.68
CA VAL A 76 -1.65 -2.53 1.22
C VAL A 76 -0.90 -2.06 -0.02
N ILE A 77 -1.65 -1.53 -0.98
CA ILE A 77 -1.08 -0.81 -2.13
C ILE A 77 -1.57 0.62 -2.06
N GLY A 78 -0.64 1.56 -2.03
CA GLY A 78 -0.94 2.99 -2.12
C GLY A 78 -0.56 3.50 -3.48
N LEU A 79 -1.52 4.00 -4.23
CA LEU A 79 -1.30 4.56 -5.56
C LEU A 79 -1.29 6.08 -5.48
N SER A 80 -0.27 6.71 -6.04
CA SER A 80 -0.22 8.17 -6.17
C SER A 80 -0.52 8.53 -7.62
N ILE A 81 -1.67 9.13 -7.87
CA ILE A 81 -2.14 9.40 -9.23
C ILE A 81 -2.48 10.89 -9.36
N LEU A 82 -1.65 11.61 -10.09
CA LEU A 82 -1.87 13.04 -10.36
C LEU A 82 -2.20 13.31 -11.83
N SER A 83 -2.20 12.27 -12.66
CA SER A 83 -2.33 12.40 -14.11
C SER A 83 -3.76 12.40 -14.63
N GLY A 84 -4.73 12.12 -13.77
CA GLY A 84 -6.12 11.95 -14.19
C GLY A 84 -6.45 10.57 -14.73
N ALA A 85 -5.49 9.64 -14.73
CA ALA A 85 -5.66 8.32 -15.32
C ALA A 85 -6.29 7.30 -14.35
N HIS A 86 -6.80 7.75 -13.21
CA HIS A 86 -7.30 6.87 -12.16
C HIS A 86 -8.46 5.98 -12.63
N ASN A 87 -9.34 6.49 -13.48
CA ASN A 87 -10.49 5.71 -13.95
C ASN A 87 -10.09 4.57 -14.89
N THR A 88 -8.91 4.65 -15.49
CA THR A 88 -8.38 3.59 -16.34
C THR A 88 -7.52 2.62 -15.54
N ILE A 89 -6.66 3.16 -14.70
CA ILE A 89 -5.65 2.38 -13.97
C ILE A 89 -6.26 1.55 -12.87
N CYS A 90 -7.16 2.13 -12.07
CA CYS A 90 -7.69 1.45 -10.90
C CYS A 90 -8.49 0.19 -11.23
N PRO A 91 -9.44 0.23 -12.20
CA PRO A 91 -10.14 -1.01 -12.53
C PRO A 91 -9.21 -2.10 -13.08
N GLN A 92 -8.22 -1.72 -13.88
CA GLN A 92 -7.27 -2.68 -14.41
C GLN A 92 -6.47 -3.34 -13.30
N LEU A 93 -5.98 -2.54 -12.37
CA LEU A 93 -5.21 -3.08 -11.25
C LEU A 93 -6.05 -4.01 -10.40
N MET A 94 -7.29 -3.62 -10.09
CA MET A 94 -8.16 -4.45 -9.26
C MET A 94 -8.45 -5.79 -9.94
N THR A 95 -8.66 -5.80 -11.25
CA THR A 95 -8.87 -7.03 -12.01
C THR A 95 -7.63 -7.93 -11.92
N LEU A 96 -6.44 -7.35 -12.12
CA LEU A 96 -5.19 -8.11 -12.07
C LEU A 96 -4.94 -8.71 -10.69
N LEU A 97 -5.20 -7.94 -9.64
CA LEU A 97 -5.02 -8.43 -8.27
C LEU A 97 -5.96 -9.60 -8.00
N LYS A 98 -7.19 -9.51 -8.45
CA LYS A 98 -8.15 -10.59 -8.27
C LYS A 98 -7.70 -11.85 -9.02
N GLU A 99 -7.23 -11.69 -10.24
CA GLU A 99 -6.74 -12.83 -11.03
C GLU A 99 -5.54 -13.50 -10.39
N LYS A 100 -4.74 -12.75 -9.64
CA LYS A 100 -3.54 -13.28 -8.99
C LYS A 100 -3.81 -13.77 -7.56
N GLY A 101 -5.08 -13.77 -7.13
CA GLY A 101 -5.43 -14.23 -5.79
C GLY A 101 -5.10 -13.24 -4.68
N MET A 102 -4.97 -11.96 -5.03
CA MET A 102 -4.64 -10.89 -4.08
C MET A 102 -5.86 -10.07 -3.70
N ASP A 103 -7.00 -10.73 -3.53
CA ASP A 103 -8.28 -10.05 -3.21
C ASP A 103 -8.24 -9.37 -1.84
N ASP A 104 -7.40 -9.84 -0.95
CA ASP A 104 -7.32 -9.31 0.42
C ASP A 104 -6.50 -8.04 0.55
N VAL A 105 -5.82 -7.65 -0.52
CA VAL A 105 -4.99 -6.44 -0.48
C VAL A 105 -5.86 -5.21 -0.44
N THR A 106 -5.54 -4.30 0.45
CA THR A 106 -6.22 -3.00 0.55
C THR A 106 -5.57 -2.04 -0.42
N VAL A 107 -6.35 -1.45 -1.32
CA VAL A 107 -5.83 -0.51 -2.31
C VAL A 107 -6.34 0.89 -1.98
N LEU A 108 -5.41 1.82 -1.83
CA LEU A 108 -5.67 3.23 -1.52
C LEU A 108 -5.19 4.08 -2.69
N VAL A 109 -5.87 5.20 -2.90
CA VAL A 109 -5.48 6.16 -3.94
C VAL A 109 -5.28 7.51 -3.30
N GLY A 110 -4.15 8.14 -3.57
CA GLY A 110 -3.90 9.53 -3.21
C GLY A 110 -3.66 10.34 -4.46
N GLY A 111 -4.19 11.56 -4.49
CA GLY A 111 -3.97 12.43 -5.62
C GLY A 111 -5.15 13.36 -5.86
N ILE A 112 -5.14 13.99 -7.03
CA ILE A 112 -6.19 14.93 -7.41
C ILE A 112 -7.28 14.13 -8.13
N ILE A 113 -8.33 13.78 -7.38
CA ILE A 113 -9.42 12.96 -7.88
C ILE A 113 -10.70 13.77 -7.82
N PRO A 114 -11.40 13.99 -8.94
CA PRO A 114 -12.69 14.68 -8.90
C PRO A 114 -13.68 13.93 -8.02
N GLY A 115 -14.46 14.69 -7.23
CA GLY A 115 -15.42 14.09 -6.32
C GLY A 115 -16.42 13.18 -7.02
N ALA A 116 -16.78 13.49 -8.26
CA ALA A 116 -17.71 12.67 -9.03
C ALA A 116 -17.16 11.29 -9.36
N ASP A 117 -15.83 11.10 -9.34
CA ASP A 117 -15.21 9.82 -9.68
C ASP A 117 -15.05 8.93 -8.45
N ILE A 118 -15.17 9.46 -7.26
CA ILE A 118 -14.94 8.69 -6.03
C ILE A 118 -15.87 7.48 -5.90
N PRO A 119 -17.19 7.62 -6.12
CA PRO A 119 -18.06 6.45 -5.98
C PRO A 119 -17.69 5.30 -6.92
N SER A 120 -17.33 5.60 -8.16
CA SER A 120 -16.98 4.52 -9.10
C SER A 120 -15.68 3.85 -8.72
N LEU A 121 -14.72 4.59 -8.18
CA LEU A 121 -13.47 3.99 -7.71
C LEU A 121 -13.73 3.08 -6.52
N LYS A 122 -14.57 3.48 -5.60
CA LYS A 122 -14.93 2.63 -4.45
C LYS A 122 -15.68 1.39 -4.90
N GLN A 123 -16.55 1.51 -5.90
CA GLN A 123 -17.23 0.34 -6.48
C GLN A 123 -16.24 -0.62 -7.13
N ALA A 124 -15.16 -0.10 -7.71
CA ALA A 124 -14.12 -0.93 -8.30
C ALA A 124 -13.29 -1.66 -7.25
N GLY A 125 -13.41 -1.29 -5.98
CA GLY A 125 -12.70 -1.97 -4.90
C GLY A 125 -11.66 -1.13 -4.19
N ILE A 126 -11.52 0.15 -4.54
CA ILE A 126 -10.60 1.05 -3.84
C ILE A 126 -11.14 1.33 -2.45
N ALA A 127 -10.32 1.08 -1.43
CA ALA A 127 -10.78 1.18 -0.05
C ALA A 127 -10.96 2.62 0.40
N GLU A 128 -10.06 3.53 -0.02
CA GLU A 128 -10.17 4.94 0.34
C GLU A 128 -9.41 5.81 -0.63
N ILE A 129 -9.84 7.06 -0.75
CA ILE A 129 -9.19 8.05 -1.60
C ILE A 129 -8.80 9.22 -0.70
N PHE A 130 -7.52 9.62 -0.78
CA PHE A 130 -6.98 10.71 0.01
C PHE A 130 -6.66 11.89 -0.92
N LEU A 131 -7.39 12.96 -0.75
CA LEU A 131 -7.23 14.14 -1.59
C LEU A 131 -6.08 15.01 -1.08
N PRO A 132 -5.59 15.95 -1.89
CA PRO A 132 -4.54 16.87 -1.46
C PRO A 132 -4.94 17.59 -0.18
N GLY A 133 -3.99 17.74 0.71
CA GLY A 133 -4.25 18.36 2.02
C GLY A 133 -4.56 17.36 3.12
N THR A 134 -4.79 16.08 2.79
CA THR A 134 -4.93 15.04 3.81
C THR A 134 -3.61 14.86 4.52
N SER A 135 -3.63 14.82 5.85
CA SER A 135 -2.39 14.63 6.59
C SER A 135 -1.89 13.20 6.44
N THR A 136 -0.56 13.03 6.49
CA THR A 136 0.02 11.69 6.45
C THR A 136 -0.42 10.87 7.67
N GLN A 137 -0.67 11.54 8.80
CA GLN A 137 -1.16 10.86 9.99
C GLN A 137 -2.51 10.20 9.76
N ASP A 138 -3.41 10.87 9.03
CA ASP A 138 -4.72 10.29 8.70
C ASP A 138 -4.57 9.02 7.86
N ILE A 139 -3.61 9.01 6.95
CA ILE A 139 -3.34 7.84 6.11
C ILE A 139 -2.80 6.70 6.96
N VAL A 140 -1.85 7.00 7.83
CA VAL A 140 -1.28 6.03 8.77
C VAL A 140 -2.38 5.41 9.63
N GLU A 141 -3.25 6.24 10.18
CA GLU A 141 -4.33 5.77 11.05
C GLU A 141 -5.32 4.90 10.31
N PHE A 142 -5.65 5.26 9.07
CA PHE A 142 -6.56 4.45 8.28
C PHE A 142 -5.99 3.05 8.06
N ILE A 143 -4.72 2.97 7.69
CA ILE A 143 -4.08 1.68 7.44
C ILE A 143 -4.00 0.87 8.73
N ASN A 144 -3.58 1.48 9.82
CA ASN A 144 -3.48 0.79 11.09
C ASN A 144 -4.83 0.24 11.54
N LYS A 145 -5.87 1.03 11.40
CA LYS A 145 -7.23 0.63 11.80
C LYS A 145 -7.73 -0.52 10.92
N LYS A 146 -7.46 -0.47 9.63
CA LYS A 146 -7.90 -1.50 8.70
C LYS A 146 -7.21 -2.84 8.94
N HIS A 147 -5.96 -2.80 9.34
CA HIS A 147 -5.12 -3.99 9.54
C HIS A 147 -4.80 -4.26 11.01
N ALA A 148 -5.56 -3.69 11.91
CA ALA A 148 -5.40 -3.98 13.33
C ALA A 148 -5.77 -5.42 13.61
N ALA A 149 -4.94 -6.07 14.41
CA ALA A 149 -5.16 -7.45 14.77
C ALA A 149 -6.29 -7.56 15.81
#